data_1d870bdf5ebe9beb56b38592d00c2a77
#
_entry.id   1d870bdf5ebe9beb56b38592d00c2a77
#
_cell.length_a   1.000
_cell.length_b   1.000
_cell.length_c   1.000
_cell.angle_alpha   90.00
_cell.angle_beta   90.00
_cell.angle_gamma   90.00
#
_symmetry.space_group_name_H-M   'P 1'
#
loop_
_entity.id
_entity.type
_entity.pdbx_description
1 polymer ?
#
loop_
_entity_poly.entity_id
_entity_poly.type
_entity_poly.pdbx_seq_one_letter_code
_entity_poly.pdbx_strand_id
1 'polypeptide(L)'
;MKYTSIISVILCSLLLSSCSRPAPAEPTVLQEPSSSIATETIAAPTEIMTTPTVPETTVPPVPVVALTEEEQAMLLKLGMAERGSTECTECIALVMRSVLNRVEAGHFRSIRNTIFAQDQYLPVSDGSFDSAQPNEQCYEALNMVLYGWDESQGALFYEWWEGESWHSKNLQLLLQHCDTRFYK
;
A
#
# COMPACT_ATOMS: atom_id res chain seq x y z
N MET A 1 45.32 -7.07 25.49
CA MET A 1 45.59 -6.58 24.13
C MET A 1 44.69 -5.38 23.91
N LYS A 2 45.26 -4.19 23.70
CA LYS A 2 44.53 -2.92 23.56
C LYS A 2 44.25 -2.70 22.09
N TYR A 3 42.97 -2.59 21.70
CA TYR A 3 42.59 -2.16 20.35
C TYR A 3 42.27 -0.67 20.37
N THR A 4 43.08 0.09 19.63
CA THR A 4 43.01 1.53 19.47
C THR A 4 41.96 1.85 18.39
N SER A 5 40.90 2.58 18.77
CA SER A 5 39.91 3.13 17.82
C SER A 5 40.56 4.23 16.98
N ILE A 6 40.47 4.09 15.66
CA ILE A 6 40.80 5.15 14.70
C ILE A 6 39.47 5.79 14.27
N ILE A 7 39.25 7.01 14.75
CA ILE A 7 38.13 7.88 14.31
C ILE A 7 38.60 8.56 13.03
N SER A 8 38.00 8.21 11.91
CA SER A 8 38.21 8.87 10.61
C SER A 8 37.15 9.95 10.45
N VAL A 9 37.55 11.20 10.66
CA VAL A 9 36.71 12.39 10.40
C VAL A 9 36.79 12.69 8.92
N ILE A 10 35.73 12.44 8.15
CA ILE A 10 35.60 12.90 6.77
C ILE A 10 34.85 14.23 6.78
N LEU A 11 35.59 15.28 6.51
CA LEU A 11 35.13 16.65 6.28
C LEU A 11 34.54 16.71 4.85
N CYS A 12 33.24 16.76 4.70
CA CYS A 12 32.59 16.88 3.40
C CYS A 12 32.20 18.34 3.15
N SER A 13 32.86 18.94 2.17
CA SER A 13 32.72 20.33 1.75
C SER A 13 31.37 20.56 1.04
N LEU A 14 30.66 21.60 1.48
CA LEU A 14 29.46 22.15 0.86
C LEU A 14 29.80 22.74 -0.53
N LEU A 15 29.23 22.18 -1.58
CA LEU A 15 29.08 22.83 -2.87
C LEU A 15 27.60 23.17 -3.07
N LEU A 16 27.27 24.44 -2.90
CA LEU A 16 26.01 25.03 -3.28
C LEU A 16 25.94 25.11 -4.81
N SER A 17 25.15 24.25 -5.43
CA SER A 17 24.81 24.35 -6.85
C SER A 17 23.40 24.90 -6.97
N SER A 18 23.33 26.15 -7.40
CA SER A 18 22.11 26.92 -7.69
C SER A 18 21.52 26.40 -8.99
N CYS A 19 20.41 25.65 -8.95
CA CYS A 19 19.62 25.31 -10.13
C CYS A 19 18.36 26.13 -10.18
N SER A 20 18.32 27.05 -11.15
CA SER A 20 17.17 27.90 -11.47
C SER A 20 16.01 27.05 -11.99
N ARG A 21 14.86 27.25 -11.40
CA ARG A 21 13.57 26.63 -11.75
C ARG A 21 12.93 27.37 -12.92
N PRO A 22 12.53 26.74 -14.02
CA PRO A 22 11.71 27.40 -15.04
C PRO A 22 10.26 27.56 -14.55
N ALA A 23 9.65 28.69 -14.91
CA ALA A 23 8.28 29.06 -14.57
C ALA A 23 7.26 28.18 -15.30
N PRO A 24 6.08 27.92 -14.71
CA PRO A 24 5.00 27.19 -15.36
C PRO A 24 4.33 28.03 -16.45
N ALA A 25 4.08 27.40 -17.62
CA ALA A 25 3.36 27.96 -18.74
C ALA A 25 1.84 28.03 -18.41
N GLU A 26 1.21 29.15 -18.78
CA GLU A 26 -0.22 29.39 -18.67
C GLU A 26 -1.03 28.45 -19.58
N PRO A 27 -2.23 28.01 -19.15
CA PRO A 27 -3.12 27.24 -20.01
C PRO A 27 -3.85 28.15 -21.01
N THR A 28 -3.66 27.85 -22.28
CA THR A 28 -4.42 28.45 -23.40
C THR A 28 -5.87 27.95 -23.37
N VAL A 29 -6.78 28.89 -23.22
CA VAL A 29 -8.22 28.73 -23.35
C VAL A 29 -8.54 28.44 -24.83
N LEU A 30 -9.08 27.28 -25.16
CA LEU A 30 -9.71 27.00 -26.44
C LEU A 30 -11.22 27.11 -26.30
N GLN A 31 -11.77 28.04 -27.12
CA GLN A 31 -13.17 28.35 -27.29
C GLN A 31 -13.98 27.16 -27.83
N GLU A 32 -15.14 26.96 -27.22
CA GLU A 32 -16.23 26.14 -27.77
C GLU A 32 -16.84 26.75 -29.03
N PRO A 33 -17.25 25.97 -30.02
CA PRO A 33 -18.23 26.39 -31.00
C PRO A 33 -19.64 25.94 -30.59
N SER A 34 -20.47 26.92 -30.43
CA SER A 34 -21.94 26.84 -30.34
C SER A 34 -22.54 26.34 -31.65
N SER A 35 -23.43 25.35 -31.59
CA SER A 35 -24.39 25.06 -32.68
C SER A 35 -25.61 24.37 -32.11
N SER A 36 -26.67 25.08 -31.87
CA SER A 36 -27.90 25.26 -32.67
C SER A 36 -28.76 23.99 -32.90
N ILE A 37 -29.81 23.90 -32.08
CA ILE A 37 -31.23 23.62 -32.34
C ILE A 37 -31.56 22.59 -33.46
N ALA A 38 -32.22 21.50 -33.06
CA ALA A 38 -33.35 20.96 -33.84
C ALA A 38 -34.35 20.33 -32.84
N THR A 39 -35.53 20.92 -32.87
CA THR A 39 -36.76 20.44 -32.25
C THR A 39 -37.33 19.33 -33.12
N GLU A 40 -37.63 18.18 -32.54
CA GLU A 40 -38.65 17.30 -33.18
C GLU A 40 -39.52 16.63 -32.08
N THR A 41 -40.76 16.69 -32.34
CA THR A 41 -41.95 16.45 -31.54
C THR A 41 -42.44 15.01 -31.76
N ILE A 42 -43.09 14.44 -30.71
CA ILE A 42 -44.12 13.39 -30.68
C ILE A 42 -43.63 11.92 -30.72
N ALA A 43 -43.90 11.22 -29.63
CA ALA A 43 -44.57 9.94 -29.63
C ALA A 43 -45.08 9.53 -28.22
N ALA A 44 -46.19 8.86 -28.19
CA ALA A 44 -47.16 8.55 -27.16
C ALA A 44 -46.63 7.72 -25.95
N PRO A 45 -47.41 7.63 -24.88
CA PRO A 45 -47.00 7.00 -23.63
C PRO A 45 -47.02 5.49 -23.72
N THR A 46 -45.87 4.87 -23.55
CA THR A 46 -45.78 3.43 -23.27
C THR A 46 -45.93 3.23 -21.77
N GLU A 47 -46.96 2.51 -21.36
CA GLU A 47 -47.18 2.08 -19.99
C GLU A 47 -45.94 1.30 -19.50
N ILE A 48 -45.22 1.89 -18.53
CA ILE A 48 -44.14 1.23 -17.82
C ILE A 48 -44.83 0.33 -16.79
N MET A 49 -44.85 -0.97 -17.07
CA MET A 49 -45.10 -2.00 -16.05
C MET A 49 -44.02 -1.86 -14.99
N THR A 50 -44.36 -1.25 -13.87
CA THR A 50 -43.54 -1.25 -12.68
C THR A 50 -43.52 -2.65 -12.09
N THR A 51 -42.49 -3.40 -12.37
CA THR A 51 -42.19 -4.61 -11.62
C THR A 51 -41.85 -4.20 -10.19
N PRO A 52 -42.51 -4.82 -9.16
CA PRO A 52 -42.16 -4.50 -7.79
C PRO A 52 -40.70 -4.91 -7.54
N THR A 53 -39.83 -3.92 -7.37
CA THR A 53 -38.47 -4.13 -6.89
C THR A 53 -38.55 -4.61 -5.47
N VAL A 54 -38.36 -5.92 -5.26
CA VAL A 54 -38.14 -6.50 -3.95
C VAL A 54 -36.91 -5.78 -3.36
N PRO A 55 -37.01 -5.19 -2.14
CA PRO A 55 -35.82 -4.61 -1.52
C PRO A 55 -34.80 -5.73 -1.30
N GLU A 56 -33.70 -5.68 -2.03
CA GLU A 56 -32.57 -6.55 -1.83
C GLU A 56 -32.01 -6.24 -0.44
N THR A 57 -32.26 -7.14 0.50
CA THR A 57 -31.67 -7.05 1.84
C THR A 57 -30.18 -7.30 1.66
N THR A 58 -29.39 -6.24 1.50
CA THR A 58 -27.94 -6.32 1.46
C THR A 58 -27.44 -6.71 2.84
N VAL A 59 -27.24 -8.01 3.04
CA VAL A 59 -26.49 -8.51 4.19
C VAL A 59 -25.08 -7.91 4.10
N PRO A 60 -24.57 -7.25 5.16
CA PRO A 60 -23.20 -6.73 5.12
C PRO A 60 -22.23 -7.84 4.74
N PRO A 61 -21.25 -7.57 3.87
CA PRO A 61 -20.25 -8.57 3.51
C PRO A 61 -19.55 -9.08 4.77
N VAL A 62 -19.33 -10.39 4.84
CA VAL A 62 -18.60 -11.03 5.94
C VAL A 62 -17.12 -11.07 5.55
N PRO A 63 -16.18 -10.72 6.46
CA PRO A 63 -14.75 -10.85 6.19
C PRO A 63 -14.37 -12.28 5.78
N VAL A 64 -13.57 -12.41 4.74
CA VAL A 64 -13.05 -13.68 4.24
C VAL A 64 -11.85 -14.14 5.07
N VAL A 65 -11.05 -13.17 5.56
CA VAL A 65 -9.91 -13.40 6.45
C VAL A 65 -10.34 -13.10 7.88
N ALA A 66 -10.34 -14.11 8.73
CA ALA A 66 -10.70 -13.97 10.14
C ALA A 66 -9.47 -13.59 10.97
N LEU A 67 -9.44 -12.36 11.47
CA LEU A 67 -8.38 -11.83 12.33
C LEU A 67 -8.98 -11.32 13.64
N THR A 68 -8.29 -11.56 14.73
CA THR A 68 -8.61 -10.94 16.02
C THR A 68 -8.34 -9.43 15.98
N GLU A 69 -8.95 -8.67 16.88
CA GLU A 69 -8.69 -7.22 16.99
C GLU A 69 -7.21 -6.92 17.27
N GLU A 70 -6.52 -7.76 18.05
CA GLU A 70 -5.08 -7.62 18.30
C GLU A 70 -4.26 -7.81 17.02
N GLU A 71 -4.58 -8.80 16.20
CA GLU A 71 -3.91 -9.05 14.92
C GLU A 71 -4.15 -7.93 13.92
N GLN A 72 -5.37 -7.41 13.85
CA GLN A 72 -5.69 -6.24 13.03
C GLN A 72 -4.89 -5.02 13.48
N ALA A 73 -4.83 -4.75 14.80
CA ALA A 73 -4.04 -3.65 15.34
C ALA A 73 -2.54 -3.77 15.03
N MET A 74 -1.99 -4.99 15.09
CA MET A 74 -0.59 -5.24 14.71
C MET A 74 -0.33 -4.99 13.23
N LEU A 75 -1.22 -5.44 12.34
CA LEU A 75 -1.10 -5.20 10.90
C LEU A 75 -1.23 -3.72 10.55
N LEU A 76 -2.16 -3.00 11.18
CA LEU A 76 -2.32 -1.56 11.02
C LEU A 76 -1.05 -0.80 11.39
N LYS A 77 -0.46 -1.10 12.57
CA LYS A 77 0.78 -0.48 13.02
C LYS A 77 1.96 -0.80 12.09
N LEU A 78 2.09 -2.05 11.66
CA LEU A 78 3.14 -2.44 10.73
C LEU A 78 2.97 -1.72 9.38
N GLY A 79 1.77 -1.75 8.81
CA GLY A 79 1.47 -1.06 7.56
C GLY A 79 1.80 0.42 7.61
N MET A 80 1.46 1.10 8.73
CA MET A 80 1.81 2.50 8.95
C MET A 80 3.31 2.72 9.06
N ALA A 81 4.02 1.91 9.85
CA ALA A 81 5.45 2.06 10.08
C ALA A 81 6.28 1.77 8.83
N GLU A 82 5.86 0.82 8.00
CA GLU A 82 6.55 0.44 6.77
C GLU A 82 6.20 1.36 5.59
N ARG A 83 4.92 1.69 5.40
CA ARG A 83 4.41 2.34 4.18
C ARG A 83 3.41 3.46 4.39
N GLY A 84 3.10 3.83 5.63
CA GLY A 84 2.05 4.83 5.93
C GLY A 84 2.34 6.25 5.47
N SER A 85 3.56 6.54 5.03
CA SER A 85 3.94 7.81 4.41
C SER A 85 3.65 7.85 2.89
N THR A 86 3.25 6.73 2.29
CA THR A 86 2.87 6.65 0.88
C THR A 86 1.38 6.91 0.72
N GLU A 87 0.98 7.49 -0.40
CA GLU A 87 -0.44 7.65 -0.76
C GLU A 87 -0.99 6.41 -1.50
N CYS A 88 -0.40 5.22 -1.25
CA CYS A 88 -0.72 4.00 -1.96
C CYS A 88 -1.28 2.94 -1.01
N THR A 89 -2.60 2.82 -0.96
CA THR A 89 -3.32 1.85 -0.14
C THR A 89 -2.93 0.41 -0.50
N GLU A 90 -2.76 0.09 -1.78
CA GLU A 90 -2.38 -1.24 -2.25
C GLU A 90 -0.98 -1.63 -1.77
N CYS A 91 -0.03 -0.69 -1.73
CA CYS A 91 1.31 -0.95 -1.18
C CYS A 91 1.22 -1.39 0.28
N ILE A 92 0.38 -0.72 1.07
CA ILE A 92 0.15 -1.08 2.48
C ILE A 92 -0.52 -2.45 2.59
N ALA A 93 -1.53 -2.72 1.75
CA ALA A 93 -2.22 -3.99 1.70
C ALA A 93 -1.28 -5.16 1.32
N LEU A 94 -0.38 -4.96 0.36
CA LEU A 94 0.65 -5.94 -0.02
C LEU A 94 1.61 -6.25 1.12
N VAL A 95 2.03 -5.25 1.91
CA VAL A 95 2.84 -5.47 3.12
C VAL A 95 2.06 -6.33 4.13
N MET A 96 0.79 -6.01 4.40
CA MET A 96 -0.06 -6.80 5.30
C MET A 96 -0.23 -8.24 4.77
N ARG A 97 -0.48 -8.41 3.45
CA ARG A 97 -0.60 -9.74 2.83
C ARG A 97 0.69 -10.56 2.96
N SER A 98 1.87 -9.95 2.84
CA SER A 98 3.13 -10.67 3.00
C SER A 98 3.28 -11.29 4.40
N VAL A 99 2.77 -10.64 5.44
CA VAL A 99 2.72 -11.19 6.80
C VAL A 99 1.80 -12.41 6.86
N LEU A 100 0.60 -12.31 6.29
CA LEU A 100 -0.36 -13.41 6.24
C LEU A 100 0.19 -14.59 5.45
N ASN A 101 0.78 -14.34 4.28
CA ASN A 101 1.40 -15.35 3.44
C ASN A 101 2.49 -16.13 4.17
N ARG A 102 3.29 -15.47 5.01
CA ARG A 102 4.30 -16.14 5.84
C ARG A 102 3.69 -17.10 6.87
N VAL A 103 2.56 -16.74 7.45
CA VAL A 103 1.82 -17.59 8.37
C VAL A 103 1.18 -18.76 7.60
N GLU A 104 0.51 -18.48 6.48
CA GLU A 104 -0.14 -19.46 5.62
C GLU A 104 0.87 -20.48 5.04
N ALA A 105 2.06 -20.01 4.67
CA ALA A 105 3.16 -20.86 4.22
C ALA A 105 3.86 -21.67 5.35
N GLY A 106 3.46 -21.44 6.61
CA GLY A 106 4.02 -22.15 7.77
C GLY A 106 5.41 -21.67 8.21
N HIS A 107 5.88 -20.53 7.71
CA HIS A 107 7.16 -19.95 8.16
C HIS A 107 7.10 -19.49 9.61
N PHE A 108 5.93 -19.02 10.04
CA PHE A 108 5.66 -18.58 11.40
C PHE A 108 4.31 -19.12 11.89
N ARG A 109 4.15 -19.23 13.21
CA ARG A 109 2.95 -19.79 13.83
C ARG A 109 1.80 -18.79 13.92
N SER A 110 2.08 -17.48 13.83
CA SER A 110 1.10 -16.41 13.98
C SER A 110 1.64 -15.11 13.40
N ILE A 111 0.74 -14.14 13.18
CA ILE A 111 1.05 -12.76 12.79
C ILE A 111 2.04 -12.15 13.80
N ARG A 112 1.78 -12.30 15.10
CA ARG A 112 2.68 -11.82 16.15
C ARG A 112 4.09 -12.39 16.02
N ASN A 113 4.20 -13.71 15.82
CA ASN A 113 5.52 -14.34 15.63
C ASN A 113 6.23 -13.85 14.36
N THR A 114 5.48 -13.55 13.31
CA THR A 114 6.03 -13.00 12.06
C THR A 114 6.59 -11.59 12.30
N ILE A 115 5.79 -10.72 12.92
CA ILE A 115 6.15 -9.30 13.09
C ILE A 115 7.31 -9.13 14.07
N PHE A 116 7.30 -9.85 15.19
CA PHE A 116 8.27 -9.68 16.26
C PHE A 116 9.44 -10.67 16.22
N ALA A 117 9.57 -11.46 15.14
CA ALA A 117 10.76 -12.27 14.97
C ALA A 117 11.98 -11.38 14.71
N GLN A 118 13.13 -11.82 15.20
CA GLN A 118 14.37 -11.07 15.09
C GLN A 118 14.69 -10.74 13.62
N ASP A 119 15.08 -9.49 13.37
CA ASP A 119 15.55 -8.99 12.07
C ASP A 119 14.52 -9.13 10.91
N GLN A 120 13.23 -9.24 11.22
CA GLN A 120 12.20 -9.33 10.18
C GLN A 120 11.70 -7.94 9.73
N TYR A 121 11.52 -7.01 10.64
CA TYR A 121 10.99 -5.69 10.35
C TYR A 121 11.79 -4.61 11.08
N LEU A 122 12.36 -3.70 10.31
CA LEU A 122 13.14 -2.58 10.86
C LEU A 122 12.32 -1.75 11.86
N PRO A 123 11.05 -1.40 11.59
CA PRO A 123 10.22 -0.64 12.52
C PRO A 123 10.09 -1.25 13.92
N VAL A 124 10.18 -2.56 14.04
CA VAL A 124 10.15 -3.24 15.35
C VAL A 124 11.44 -3.02 16.12
N SER A 125 12.57 -3.02 15.42
CA SER A 125 13.89 -2.88 16.05
C SER A 125 14.26 -1.42 16.36
N ASP A 126 13.76 -0.45 15.60
CA ASP A 126 14.02 0.99 15.80
C ASP A 126 12.96 1.70 16.65
N GLY A 127 11.86 1.00 16.99
CA GLY A 127 10.77 1.52 17.84
C GLY A 127 9.71 2.32 17.08
N SER A 128 9.81 2.49 15.76
CA SER A 128 8.80 3.20 14.97
C SER A 128 7.47 2.44 14.92
N PHE A 129 7.48 1.11 15.03
CA PHE A 129 6.28 0.29 15.17
C PHE A 129 5.44 0.68 16.40
N ASP A 130 6.09 0.88 17.55
CA ASP A 130 5.37 1.20 18.80
C ASP A 130 4.72 2.59 18.74
N SER A 131 5.38 3.54 18.09
CA SER A 131 4.91 4.92 17.91
C SER A 131 3.98 5.11 16.71
N ALA A 132 3.82 4.10 15.85
CA ALA A 132 3.00 4.18 14.65
C ALA A 132 1.54 4.51 14.96
N GLN A 133 1.00 5.52 14.26
CA GLN A 133 -0.40 5.93 14.32
C GLN A 133 -1.03 5.66 12.96
N PRO A 134 -1.81 4.57 12.80
CA PRO A 134 -2.43 4.23 11.53
C PRO A 134 -3.31 5.35 11.00
N ASN A 135 -3.17 5.65 9.72
CA ASN A 135 -3.98 6.63 8.98
C ASN A 135 -5.14 5.94 8.23
N GLU A 136 -5.95 6.73 7.52
CA GLU A 136 -7.10 6.25 6.77
C GLU A 136 -6.72 5.18 5.74
N GLN A 137 -5.61 5.36 5.00
CA GLN A 137 -5.12 4.39 4.03
C GLN A 137 -4.76 3.04 4.66
N CYS A 138 -4.26 3.03 5.92
CA CYS A 138 -3.99 1.79 6.63
C CYS A 138 -5.27 1.01 6.95
N TYR A 139 -6.33 1.70 7.35
CA TYR A 139 -7.63 1.07 7.60
C TYR A 139 -8.29 0.57 6.32
N GLU A 140 -8.18 1.32 5.24
CA GLU A 140 -8.65 0.91 3.92
C GLU A 140 -7.89 -0.33 3.43
N ALA A 141 -6.57 -0.34 3.53
CA ALA A 141 -5.72 -1.48 3.18
C ALA A 141 -6.07 -2.74 3.99
N LEU A 142 -6.26 -2.59 5.30
CA LEU A 142 -6.71 -3.70 6.14
C LEU A 142 -8.07 -4.21 5.70
N ASN A 143 -9.00 -3.31 5.41
CA ASN A 143 -10.33 -3.68 4.92
C ASN A 143 -10.25 -4.47 3.61
N MET A 144 -9.44 -4.02 2.64
CA MET A 144 -9.18 -4.76 1.40
C MET A 144 -8.74 -6.20 1.70
N VAL A 145 -7.75 -6.37 2.57
CA VAL A 145 -7.21 -7.68 2.96
C VAL A 145 -8.26 -8.55 3.65
N LEU A 146 -9.04 -7.99 4.59
CA LEU A 146 -10.09 -8.71 5.30
C LEU A 146 -11.18 -9.25 4.36
N TYR A 147 -11.50 -8.50 3.31
CA TYR A 147 -12.50 -8.91 2.31
C TYR A 147 -11.91 -9.66 1.10
N GLY A 148 -10.68 -10.17 1.22
CA GLY A 148 -10.11 -11.14 0.30
C GLY A 148 -9.33 -10.54 -0.88
N TRP A 149 -9.03 -9.23 -0.85
CA TRP A 149 -8.11 -8.68 -1.84
C TRP A 149 -6.70 -9.26 -1.64
N ASP A 150 -6.14 -9.83 -2.70
CA ASP A 150 -4.81 -10.41 -2.71
C ASP A 150 -4.17 -10.36 -4.10
N GLU A 151 -3.37 -9.33 -4.35
CA GLU A 151 -2.54 -9.20 -5.53
C GLU A 151 -1.07 -9.56 -5.25
N SER A 152 -0.78 -10.13 -4.07
CA SER A 152 0.58 -10.41 -3.61
C SER A 152 1.27 -11.55 -4.35
N GLN A 153 0.54 -12.38 -5.10
CA GLN A 153 1.04 -13.60 -5.74
C GLN A 153 1.73 -14.56 -4.75
N GLY A 154 1.36 -14.48 -3.47
CA GLY A 154 1.96 -15.27 -2.41
C GLY A 154 3.35 -14.80 -1.99
N ALA A 155 3.67 -13.51 -2.18
CA ALA A 155 4.93 -12.92 -1.77
C ALA A 155 5.18 -13.06 -0.27
N LEU A 156 6.40 -13.40 0.09
CA LEU A 156 6.85 -13.62 1.47
C LEU A 156 7.78 -12.52 1.95
N PHE A 157 8.46 -11.84 1.02
CA PHE A 157 9.46 -10.82 1.28
C PHE A 157 9.19 -9.59 0.44
N TYR A 158 9.64 -8.43 0.91
CA TYR A 158 9.60 -7.20 0.13
C TYR A 158 10.80 -6.30 0.47
N GLU A 159 11.10 -5.39 -0.42
CA GLU A 159 12.10 -4.34 -0.24
C GLU A 159 11.73 -3.12 -1.08
N TRP A 160 12.14 -1.95 -0.63
CA TRP A 160 11.97 -0.67 -1.34
C TRP A 160 13.29 -0.16 -1.96
N TRP A 161 14.30 -1.03 -2.06
CA TRP A 161 15.61 -0.71 -2.57
C TRP A 161 15.71 -0.97 -4.08
N GLU A 162 16.23 0.00 -4.84
CA GLU A 162 16.36 -0.12 -6.30
C GLU A 162 17.66 -0.82 -6.77
N GLY A 163 18.64 -0.99 -5.89
CA GLY A 163 19.91 -1.62 -6.18
C GLY A 163 19.89 -3.16 -6.11
N GLU A 164 21.08 -3.75 -6.18
CA GLU A 164 21.25 -5.16 -5.88
C GLU A 164 21.16 -5.40 -4.36
N SER A 165 20.35 -6.34 -3.98
CA SER A 165 20.13 -6.76 -2.59
C SER A 165 20.33 -8.26 -2.44
N TRP A 166 20.26 -8.75 -1.20
CA TRP A 166 20.19 -10.18 -0.96
C TRP A 166 18.93 -10.78 -1.58
N HIS A 167 17.78 -10.11 -1.46
CA HIS A 167 16.50 -10.55 -2.02
C HIS A 167 16.59 -10.69 -3.55
N SER A 168 17.07 -9.64 -4.23
CA SER A 168 17.16 -9.65 -5.70
C SER A 168 18.13 -10.70 -6.25
N LYS A 169 19.11 -11.14 -5.44
CA LYS A 169 20.09 -12.18 -5.83
C LYS A 169 19.64 -13.60 -5.53
N ASN A 170 18.78 -13.80 -4.52
CA ASN A 170 18.51 -15.13 -3.98
C ASN A 170 17.04 -15.54 -4.07
N LEU A 171 16.12 -14.61 -4.35
CA LEU A 171 14.68 -14.85 -4.38
C LEU A 171 14.10 -14.55 -5.76
N GLN A 172 12.95 -15.15 -6.04
CA GLN A 172 12.19 -14.87 -7.23
C GLN A 172 11.41 -13.56 -7.05
N LEU A 173 11.65 -12.58 -7.91
CA LEU A 173 10.79 -11.41 -8.02
C LEU A 173 9.43 -11.83 -8.57
N LEU A 174 8.36 -11.53 -7.86
CA LEU A 174 6.97 -11.81 -8.26
C LEU A 174 6.32 -10.60 -8.90
N LEU A 175 6.39 -9.46 -8.20
CA LEU A 175 5.81 -8.19 -8.69
C LEU A 175 6.59 -7.01 -8.15
N GLN A 176 6.41 -5.88 -8.82
CA GLN A 176 6.81 -4.57 -8.33
C GLN A 176 5.58 -3.68 -8.31
N HIS A 177 5.33 -3.02 -7.19
CA HIS A 177 4.26 -2.06 -7.02
C HIS A 177 4.82 -0.76 -6.45
N CYS A 178 4.62 0.35 -7.14
CA CYS A 178 5.30 1.61 -6.86
C CYS A 178 6.83 1.40 -6.77
N ASP A 179 7.45 1.77 -5.65
CA ASP A 179 8.88 1.62 -5.37
C ASP A 179 9.23 0.34 -4.58
N THR A 180 8.26 -0.55 -4.39
CA THR A 180 8.41 -1.78 -3.61
C THR A 180 8.42 -3.01 -4.50
N ARG A 181 9.40 -3.88 -4.29
CA ARG A 181 9.54 -5.18 -4.95
C ARG A 181 9.15 -6.29 -3.99
N PHE A 182 8.40 -7.26 -4.47
CA PHE A 182 7.88 -8.38 -3.69
C PHE A 182 8.43 -9.70 -4.23
N TYR A 183 8.86 -10.59 -3.33
CA TYR A 183 9.61 -11.80 -3.65
C TYR A 183 9.08 -13.04 -2.93
N LYS A 184 9.48 -14.19 -3.49
CA LYS A 184 9.26 -15.51 -2.87
C LYS A 184 10.48 -16.42 -3.02
#